data_a66565aeaa7f46c0385515e09439939e
#
_entry.id   a66565aeaa7f46c0385515e09439939e
#
_cell.length_a   1.000
_cell.length_b   1.000
_cell.length_c   1.000
_cell.angle_alpha   90.00
_cell.angle_beta   90.00
_cell.angle_gamma   90.00
#
_symmetry.space_group_name_H-M   'P 1'
#
loop_
_entity.id
_entity.type
_entity.pdbx_description
1 polymer ?
#
loop_
_entity_poly.entity_id
_entity_poly.type
_entity_poly.pdbx_seq_one_letter_code
_entity_poly.pdbx_strand_id
1 'polypeptide(L)'
;MQKAILALVLLLAAASAASASESLVRRGSGVRTKPILGAVYELTLSVPESLKAADAKALIEADQPMEFLLEIQSRLITRARFVEVTTEGFEKAARSGYAAPKKQAFLAQFSAVEFKKGDFVLMRYADGALATIYRTADGAETPLGTIPGLELKKALFAIWLGDVPAQESLKQSLLATP
;
A
#
# COMPACT_ATOMS: atom_id res chain seq x y z
N MET A 1 53.69 -46.90 9.40
CA MET A 1 52.33 -46.99 8.85
C MET A 1 51.55 -45.76 9.34
N GLN A 2 51.56 -44.71 8.53
CA GLN A 2 50.88 -43.45 8.80
C GLN A 2 49.57 -43.41 8.01
N LYS A 3 48.44 -43.37 8.69
CA LYS A 3 47.13 -43.23 8.06
C LYS A 3 46.85 -41.74 7.92
N ALA A 4 46.84 -41.23 6.70
CA ALA A 4 46.40 -39.89 6.38
C ALA A 4 44.84 -39.84 6.43
N ILE A 5 44.28 -38.99 7.29
CA ILE A 5 42.88 -38.70 7.32
C ILE A 5 42.65 -37.45 6.46
N LEU A 6 41.98 -37.62 5.34
CA LEU A 6 41.59 -36.57 4.43
C LEU A 6 40.29 -35.94 4.96
N ALA A 7 40.37 -34.74 5.54
CA ALA A 7 39.18 -33.96 5.96
C ALA A 7 38.62 -33.21 4.75
N LEU A 8 37.46 -33.64 4.27
CA LEU A 8 36.69 -32.97 3.23
C LEU A 8 35.90 -31.83 3.86
N VAL A 9 36.38 -30.60 3.69
CA VAL A 9 35.64 -29.39 4.10
C VAL A 9 34.64 -29.09 3.01
N LEU A 10 33.36 -29.38 3.29
CA LEU A 10 32.24 -28.95 2.45
C LEU A 10 31.95 -27.47 2.72
N LEU A 11 32.36 -26.59 1.81
CA LEU A 11 32.02 -25.19 1.82
C LEU A 11 30.58 -25.05 1.33
N LEU A 12 29.61 -24.89 2.26
CA LEU A 12 28.24 -24.48 1.93
C LEU A 12 28.28 -22.99 1.58
N ALA A 13 28.32 -22.68 0.31
CA ALA A 13 28.07 -21.32 -0.16
C ALA A 13 26.56 -21.04 0.01
N ALA A 14 26.18 -20.35 1.09
CA ALA A 14 24.86 -19.77 1.22
C ALA A 14 24.77 -18.64 0.19
N ALA A 15 24.14 -18.92 -0.94
CA ALA A 15 23.72 -17.88 -1.87
C ALA A 15 22.63 -17.06 -1.19
N SER A 16 23.00 -15.93 -0.58
CA SER A 16 22.07 -14.88 -0.23
C SER A 16 21.47 -14.37 -1.55
N ALA A 17 20.28 -14.84 -1.89
CA ALA A 17 19.45 -14.19 -2.90
C ALA A 17 19.11 -12.81 -2.33
N ALA A 18 19.91 -11.80 -2.63
CA ALA A 18 19.49 -10.43 -2.50
C ALA A 18 18.29 -10.27 -3.42
N SER A 19 17.09 -10.24 -2.85
CA SER A 19 15.88 -9.82 -3.57
C SER A 19 16.19 -8.43 -4.11
N ALA A 20 16.46 -8.35 -5.42
CA ALA A 20 16.55 -7.08 -6.09
C ALA A 20 15.20 -6.39 -5.83
N SER A 21 15.21 -5.30 -5.08
CA SER A 21 14.02 -4.49 -4.85
C SER A 21 13.53 -4.07 -6.24
N GLU A 22 12.46 -4.71 -6.71
CA GLU A 22 11.86 -4.39 -8.00
C GLU A 22 11.48 -2.91 -7.98
N SER A 23 12.01 -2.14 -8.93
CA SER A 23 11.75 -0.71 -9.00
C SER A 23 10.29 -0.49 -9.39
N LEU A 24 9.54 0.21 -8.53
CA LEU A 24 8.17 0.59 -8.83
C LEU A 24 8.15 1.81 -9.77
N VAL A 25 7.28 1.77 -10.74
CA VAL A 25 6.99 2.90 -11.63
C VAL A 25 5.61 3.47 -11.32
N ARG A 26 5.45 4.77 -11.49
CA ARG A 26 4.15 5.42 -11.32
C ARG A 26 3.17 4.88 -12.36
N ARG A 27 2.05 4.32 -11.90
CA ARG A 27 0.94 3.86 -12.73
C ARG A 27 -0.01 5.01 -13.04
N GLY A 28 -0.38 5.78 -12.03
CA GLY A 28 -1.26 6.92 -12.15
C GLY A 28 -1.43 7.67 -10.84
N SER A 29 -2.06 8.83 -10.91
CA SER A 29 -2.45 9.58 -9.71
C SER A 29 -3.71 10.36 -9.95
N GLY A 30 -4.41 10.70 -8.86
CA GLY A 30 -5.61 11.51 -8.92
C GLY A 30 -5.98 12.08 -7.56
N VAL A 31 -6.90 13.05 -7.58
CA VAL A 31 -7.34 13.77 -6.40
C VAL A 31 -8.74 13.30 -5.99
N ARG A 32 -8.88 12.93 -4.73
CA ARG A 32 -10.17 12.72 -4.10
C ARG A 32 -10.79 14.09 -3.80
N THR A 33 -11.94 14.36 -4.37
CA THR A 33 -12.68 15.60 -4.11
C THR A 33 -14.01 15.31 -3.41
N LYS A 34 -14.50 16.26 -2.63
CA LYS A 34 -15.86 16.27 -2.10
C LYS A 34 -16.53 17.61 -2.43
N PRO A 35 -17.84 17.61 -2.72
CA PRO A 35 -18.61 18.84 -2.85
C PRO A 35 -18.36 19.74 -1.65
N ILE A 36 -18.22 21.05 -1.85
CA ILE A 36 -18.01 22.08 -0.82
C ILE A 36 -16.63 22.02 -0.16
N LEU A 37 -16.04 20.83 0.08
CA LEU A 37 -14.74 20.67 0.73
C LEU A 37 -13.55 20.78 -0.23
N GLY A 38 -13.78 20.61 -1.53
CA GLY A 38 -12.71 20.59 -2.55
C GLY A 38 -11.82 19.35 -2.45
N ALA A 39 -10.53 19.53 -2.68
CA ALA A 39 -9.52 18.48 -2.61
C ALA A 39 -9.36 17.97 -1.16
N VAL A 40 -9.49 16.65 -0.98
CA VAL A 40 -9.35 15.97 0.31
C VAL A 40 -7.95 15.36 0.45
N TYR A 41 -7.55 14.56 -0.54
CA TYR A 41 -6.20 13.99 -0.66
C TYR A 41 -5.88 13.74 -2.14
N GLU A 42 -4.60 13.68 -2.44
CA GLU A 42 -4.09 13.12 -3.68
C GLU A 42 -3.60 11.70 -3.42
N LEU A 43 -3.82 10.79 -4.37
CA LEU A 43 -3.38 9.40 -4.30
C LEU A 43 -2.55 9.07 -5.53
N THR A 44 -1.36 8.52 -5.32
CA THR A 44 -0.49 7.99 -6.37
C THR A 44 -0.37 6.48 -6.22
N LEU A 45 -0.54 5.75 -7.32
CA LEU A 45 -0.31 4.31 -7.41
C LEU A 45 1.01 4.05 -8.12
N SER A 46 1.88 3.26 -7.50
CA SER A 46 3.11 2.74 -8.10
C SER A 46 3.09 1.22 -8.14
N VAL A 47 3.52 0.65 -9.26
CA VAL A 47 3.47 -0.79 -9.55
C VAL A 47 4.76 -1.23 -10.24
N PRO A 48 5.09 -2.54 -10.29
CA PRO A 48 6.13 -3.05 -11.18
C PRO A 48 5.84 -2.71 -12.64
N GLU A 49 6.87 -2.55 -13.46
CA GLU A 49 6.69 -2.27 -14.90
C GLU A 49 5.81 -3.33 -15.59
N SER A 50 5.91 -4.59 -15.17
CA SER A 50 5.09 -5.72 -15.65
C SER A 50 3.58 -5.55 -15.43
N LEU A 51 3.18 -4.75 -14.44
CA LEU A 51 1.78 -4.47 -14.10
C LEU A 51 1.29 -3.09 -14.56
N LYS A 52 2.13 -2.32 -15.23
CA LYS A 52 1.79 -0.95 -15.66
C LYS A 52 0.56 -0.88 -16.58
N ALA A 53 0.32 -1.89 -17.40
CA ALA A 53 -0.87 -1.97 -18.28
C ALA A 53 -1.99 -2.84 -17.69
N ALA A 54 -1.85 -3.37 -16.46
CA ALA A 54 -2.82 -4.25 -15.86
C ALA A 54 -4.13 -3.52 -15.54
N ASP A 55 -5.25 -4.25 -15.60
CA ASP A 55 -6.55 -3.75 -15.18
C ASP A 55 -6.68 -3.70 -13.63
N ALA A 56 -7.76 -3.09 -13.16
CA ALA A 56 -8.01 -2.92 -11.73
C ALA A 56 -8.02 -4.24 -10.96
N LYS A 57 -8.66 -5.27 -11.52
CA LYS A 57 -8.77 -6.59 -10.87
C LYS A 57 -7.41 -7.26 -10.77
N ALA A 58 -6.63 -7.25 -11.85
CA ALA A 58 -5.27 -7.79 -11.87
C ALA A 58 -4.38 -7.10 -10.84
N LEU A 59 -4.46 -5.75 -10.71
CA LEU A 59 -3.73 -4.98 -9.70
C LEU A 59 -4.14 -5.34 -8.27
N ILE A 60 -5.44 -5.51 -8.00
CA ILE A 60 -5.93 -5.92 -6.68
C ILE A 60 -5.43 -7.32 -6.33
N GLU A 61 -5.51 -8.28 -7.28
CA GLU A 61 -5.21 -9.69 -7.05
C GLU A 61 -3.71 -10.01 -7.02
N ALA A 62 -2.86 -9.19 -7.64
CA ALA A 62 -1.44 -9.48 -7.76
C ALA A 62 -0.73 -9.56 -6.40
N ASP A 63 0.06 -10.62 -6.22
CA ASP A 63 0.98 -10.80 -5.09
C ASP A 63 2.38 -10.33 -5.50
N GLN A 64 2.48 -9.02 -5.76
CA GLN A 64 3.71 -8.34 -6.19
C GLN A 64 3.88 -7.02 -5.45
N PRO A 65 5.08 -6.48 -5.36
CA PRO A 65 5.33 -5.19 -4.72
C PRO A 65 4.52 -4.07 -5.37
N MET A 66 3.76 -3.35 -4.59
CA MET A 66 2.97 -2.19 -5.03
C MET A 66 2.82 -1.18 -3.91
N GLU A 67 2.55 0.06 -4.27
CA GLU A 67 2.49 1.15 -3.31
C GLU A 67 1.39 2.14 -3.64
N PHE A 68 0.68 2.56 -2.59
CA PHE A 68 -0.09 3.81 -2.60
C PHE A 68 0.62 4.86 -1.74
N LEU A 69 0.79 6.05 -2.32
CA LEU A 69 1.17 7.26 -1.61
C LEU A 69 -0.05 8.19 -1.56
N LEU A 70 -0.53 8.46 -0.35
CA LEU A 70 -1.64 9.38 -0.09
C LEU A 70 -1.09 10.67 0.50
N GLU A 71 -1.29 11.81 -0.18
CA GLU A 71 -0.96 13.15 0.31
C GLU A 71 -2.22 13.86 0.81
N ILE A 72 -2.19 14.37 2.02
CA ILE A 72 -3.32 15.06 2.65
C ILE A 72 -3.43 16.48 2.11
N GLN A 73 -4.52 16.79 1.41
CA GLN A 73 -4.77 18.09 0.79
C GLN A 73 -5.68 19.00 1.63
N SER A 74 -6.39 18.46 2.62
CA SER A 74 -7.36 19.20 3.43
C SER A 74 -6.97 19.25 4.89
N ARG A 75 -7.12 20.44 5.51
CA ARG A 75 -6.96 20.62 6.96
C ARG A 75 -8.10 19.99 7.78
N LEU A 76 -9.16 19.53 7.12
CA LEU A 76 -10.32 18.91 7.76
C LEU A 76 -10.16 17.40 7.96
N ILE A 77 -9.05 16.83 7.53
CA ILE A 77 -8.71 15.44 7.79
C ILE A 77 -8.20 15.31 9.22
N THR A 78 -9.05 14.81 10.09
CA THR A 78 -8.67 14.37 11.44
C THR A 78 -8.44 12.87 11.45
N ARG A 79 -7.77 12.36 12.49
CA ARG A 79 -7.64 10.92 12.71
C ARG A 79 -9.00 10.21 12.74
N ALA A 80 -9.96 10.75 13.48
CA ALA A 80 -11.31 10.18 13.56
C ALA A 80 -11.95 10.07 12.17
N ARG A 81 -11.83 11.13 11.37
CA ARG A 81 -12.37 11.14 10.01
C ARG A 81 -11.66 10.20 9.07
N PHE A 82 -10.34 10.08 9.19
CA PHE A 82 -9.55 9.12 8.42
C PHE A 82 -9.98 7.67 8.73
N VAL A 83 -10.09 7.32 10.02
CA VAL A 83 -10.52 5.98 10.46
C VAL A 83 -11.94 5.67 9.97
N GLU A 84 -12.86 6.62 10.12
CA GLU A 84 -14.25 6.49 9.67
C GLU A 84 -14.33 6.19 8.16
N VAL A 85 -13.75 7.05 7.32
CA VAL A 85 -13.84 6.89 5.86
C VAL A 85 -13.08 5.67 5.35
N THR A 86 -12.01 5.27 6.03
CA THR A 86 -11.26 4.05 5.69
C THR A 86 -12.07 2.81 6.08
N THR A 87 -12.79 2.84 7.20
CA THR A 87 -13.72 1.77 7.60
C THR A 87 -14.83 1.61 6.56
N GLU A 88 -15.47 2.69 6.15
CA GLU A 88 -16.47 2.68 5.07
C GLU A 88 -15.88 2.11 3.75
N GLY A 89 -14.63 2.46 3.44
CA GLY A 89 -13.91 1.95 2.28
C GLY A 89 -13.73 0.44 2.33
N PHE A 90 -13.32 -0.12 3.46
CA PHE A 90 -13.24 -1.57 3.67
C PHE A 90 -14.59 -2.28 3.58
N GLU A 91 -15.67 -1.66 4.05
CA GLU A 91 -17.02 -2.22 3.92
C GLU A 91 -17.48 -2.27 2.45
N LYS A 92 -17.13 -1.25 1.66
CA LYS A 92 -17.38 -1.26 0.21
C LYS A 92 -16.55 -2.33 -0.49
N ALA A 93 -15.25 -2.46 -0.15
CA ALA A 93 -14.37 -3.50 -0.66
C ALA A 93 -14.92 -4.91 -0.34
N ALA A 94 -15.42 -5.13 0.87
CA ALA A 94 -16.01 -6.41 1.28
C ALA A 94 -17.26 -6.77 0.45
N ARG A 95 -18.11 -5.78 0.10
CA ARG A 95 -19.26 -6.01 -0.80
C ARG A 95 -18.84 -6.36 -2.23
N SER A 96 -17.64 -5.99 -2.63
CA SER A 96 -17.01 -6.37 -3.91
C SER A 96 -16.20 -7.67 -3.82
N GLY A 97 -16.31 -8.43 -2.72
CA GLY A 97 -15.64 -9.73 -2.53
C GLY A 97 -14.27 -9.64 -1.84
N TYR A 98 -13.83 -8.46 -1.40
CA TYR A 98 -12.53 -8.26 -0.75
C TYR A 98 -12.66 -7.99 0.75
N ALA A 99 -12.89 -9.04 1.52
CA ALA A 99 -12.95 -8.95 2.98
C ALA A 99 -11.59 -8.60 3.60
N ALA A 100 -11.60 -7.79 4.67
CA ALA A 100 -10.39 -7.37 5.38
C ALA A 100 -10.40 -7.86 6.84
N PRO A 101 -10.06 -9.12 7.12
CA PRO A 101 -10.07 -9.65 8.48
C PRO A 101 -9.11 -8.90 9.42
N LYS A 102 -8.07 -8.29 8.88
CA LYS A 102 -7.05 -7.51 9.63
C LYS A 102 -7.29 -5.99 9.60
N LYS A 103 -8.47 -5.51 9.18
CA LYS A 103 -8.76 -4.07 9.09
C LYS A 103 -8.57 -3.34 10.42
N GLN A 104 -8.93 -3.96 11.55
CA GLN A 104 -8.76 -3.32 12.87
C GLN A 104 -7.29 -3.11 13.23
N ALA A 105 -6.42 -4.09 12.91
CA ALA A 105 -4.97 -3.95 13.11
C ALA A 105 -4.40 -2.81 12.24
N PHE A 106 -4.87 -2.68 10.99
CA PHE A 106 -4.48 -1.58 10.10
C PHE A 106 -4.93 -0.22 10.65
N LEU A 107 -6.19 -0.08 11.05
CA LEU A 107 -6.71 1.17 11.58
C LEU A 107 -6.05 1.58 12.90
N ALA A 108 -5.69 0.62 13.76
CA ALA A 108 -5.02 0.86 15.04
C ALA A 108 -3.61 1.47 14.86
N GLN A 109 -2.95 1.26 13.72
CA GLN A 109 -1.66 1.87 13.42
C GLN A 109 -1.71 3.41 13.47
N PHE A 110 -2.85 4.01 13.22
CA PHE A 110 -3.04 5.46 13.20
C PHE A 110 -3.41 6.06 14.56
N SER A 111 -3.39 5.28 15.65
CA SER A 111 -3.86 5.72 16.98
C SER A 111 -3.14 6.95 17.53
N ALA A 112 -1.86 7.14 17.19
CA ALA A 112 -1.05 8.28 17.62
C ALA A 112 -0.80 9.33 16.52
N VAL A 113 -1.40 9.15 15.32
CA VAL A 113 -1.17 10.05 14.19
C VAL A 113 -2.09 11.29 14.29
N GLU A 114 -1.48 12.46 14.18
CA GLU A 114 -2.18 13.74 13.99
C GLU A 114 -1.94 14.22 12.57
N PHE A 115 -2.95 14.04 11.71
CA PHE A 115 -2.87 14.40 10.31
C PHE A 115 -2.84 15.91 10.11
N LYS A 116 -1.96 16.36 9.23
CA LYS A 116 -1.88 17.75 8.76
C LYS A 116 -1.90 17.81 7.25
N LYS A 117 -2.36 18.93 6.70
CA LYS A 117 -2.25 19.19 5.27
C LYS A 117 -0.78 19.17 4.84
N GLY A 118 -0.48 18.46 3.77
CA GLY A 118 0.87 18.25 3.24
C GLY A 118 1.59 17.01 3.81
N ASP A 119 1.01 16.31 4.79
CA ASP A 119 1.53 15.04 5.27
C ASP A 119 1.15 13.89 4.34
N PHE A 120 1.88 12.77 4.46
CA PHE A 120 1.72 11.61 3.60
C PHE A 120 1.48 10.34 4.40
N VAL A 121 0.71 9.43 3.81
CA VAL A 121 0.60 8.02 4.24
C VAL A 121 1.10 7.15 3.10
N LEU A 122 2.20 6.45 3.31
CA LEU A 122 2.75 5.47 2.41
C LEU A 122 2.26 4.08 2.81
N MET A 123 1.64 3.37 1.90
CA MET A 123 1.12 2.00 2.08
C MET A 123 1.76 1.11 1.03
N ARG A 124 2.81 0.39 1.42
CA ARG A 124 3.61 -0.46 0.54
C ARG A 124 3.36 -1.93 0.85
N TYR A 125 2.93 -2.66 -0.14
CA TYR A 125 2.91 -4.12 -0.11
C TYR A 125 4.17 -4.68 -0.75
N ALA A 126 4.87 -5.53 -0.05
CA ALA A 126 6.02 -6.28 -0.54
C ALA A 126 6.24 -7.50 0.37
N ASP A 127 6.82 -8.56 -0.17
CA ASP A 127 7.20 -9.78 0.59
C ASP A 127 6.04 -10.36 1.43
N GLY A 128 4.83 -10.33 0.88
CA GLY A 128 3.64 -10.88 1.53
C GLY A 128 3.09 -10.03 2.68
N ALA A 129 3.53 -8.78 2.86
CA ALA A 129 3.12 -7.92 3.96
C ALA A 129 2.86 -6.47 3.51
N LEU A 130 1.95 -5.80 4.20
CA LEU A 130 1.64 -4.39 4.01
C LEU A 130 2.35 -3.56 5.09
N ALA A 131 3.34 -2.76 4.70
CA ALA A 131 3.99 -1.76 5.54
C ALA A 131 3.29 -0.41 5.40
N THR A 132 3.11 0.29 6.52
CA THR A 132 2.52 1.63 6.57
C THR A 132 3.51 2.59 7.20
N ILE A 133 3.79 3.70 6.53
CA ILE A 133 4.67 4.77 7.00
C ILE A 133 3.90 6.08 6.95
N TYR A 134 3.96 6.85 8.01
CA TYR A 134 3.52 8.24 8.03
C TYR A 134 4.71 9.16 7.83
N ARG A 135 4.57 10.13 6.93
CA ARG A 135 5.60 11.12 6.63
C ARG A 135 5.02 12.51 6.76
N THR A 136 5.64 13.34 7.54
CA THR A 136 5.26 14.76 7.68
C THR A 136 5.70 15.58 6.47
N ALA A 137 5.12 16.75 6.28
CA ALA A 137 5.41 17.63 5.15
C ALA A 137 6.89 18.09 5.09
N ASP A 138 7.59 18.11 6.23
CA ASP A 138 9.03 18.40 6.34
C ASP A 138 9.92 17.16 6.08
N GLY A 139 9.32 16.00 5.79
CA GLY A 139 10.01 14.79 5.39
C GLY A 139 10.36 13.82 6.51
N ALA A 140 9.99 14.08 7.78
CA ALA A 140 10.22 13.12 8.86
C ALA A 140 9.30 11.91 8.69
N GLU A 141 9.89 10.70 8.74
CA GLU A 141 9.16 9.43 8.56
C GLU A 141 8.99 8.70 9.89
N THR A 142 7.80 8.16 10.09
CA THR A 142 7.45 7.32 11.24
C THR A 142 6.84 6.02 10.73
N PRO A 143 7.53 4.87 10.82
CA PRO A 143 6.93 3.57 10.56
C PRO A 143 5.77 3.30 11.53
N LEU A 144 4.58 3.06 11.01
CA LEU A 144 3.39 2.78 11.83
C LEU A 144 3.21 1.29 12.10
N GLY A 145 3.72 0.43 11.20
CA GLY A 145 3.72 -1.01 11.37
C GLY A 145 3.68 -1.77 10.06
N THR A 146 3.82 -3.10 10.17
CA THR A 146 3.75 -4.03 9.05
C THR A 146 2.78 -5.16 9.40
N ILE A 147 1.85 -5.45 8.51
CA ILE A 147 0.81 -6.48 8.70
C ILE A 147 0.95 -7.52 7.59
N PRO A 148 1.22 -8.79 7.91
CA PRO A 148 1.32 -9.86 6.91
C PRO A 148 -0.05 -10.22 6.34
N GLY A 149 -0.07 -10.61 5.07
CA GLY A 149 -1.22 -11.19 4.38
C GLY A 149 -1.66 -10.39 3.15
N LEU A 150 -1.85 -11.12 2.06
CA LEU A 150 -2.31 -10.59 0.79
C LEU A 150 -3.76 -10.08 0.86
N GLU A 151 -4.59 -10.65 1.74
CA GLU A 151 -6.01 -10.29 1.90
C GLU A 151 -6.19 -8.83 2.31
N LEU A 152 -5.32 -8.34 3.22
CA LEU A 152 -5.38 -6.94 3.64
C LEU A 152 -5.00 -6.00 2.48
N LYS A 153 -3.97 -6.36 1.71
CA LYS A 153 -3.58 -5.60 0.50
C LYS A 153 -4.72 -5.57 -0.51
N LYS A 154 -5.35 -6.71 -0.82
CA LYS A 154 -6.48 -6.79 -1.75
C LYS A 154 -7.63 -5.87 -1.32
N ALA A 155 -8.03 -5.97 -0.06
CA ALA A 155 -9.11 -5.14 0.48
C ALA A 155 -8.78 -3.65 0.49
N LEU A 156 -7.54 -3.29 0.88
CA LEU A 156 -7.08 -1.90 0.87
C LEU A 156 -7.08 -1.32 -0.56
N PHE A 157 -6.53 -2.06 -1.53
CA PHE A 157 -6.49 -1.62 -2.92
C PHE A 157 -7.89 -1.53 -3.54
N ALA A 158 -8.80 -2.41 -3.14
CA ALA A 158 -10.18 -2.39 -3.59
C ALA A 158 -10.97 -1.14 -3.11
N ILE A 159 -10.50 -0.44 -2.07
CA ILE A 159 -11.11 0.86 -1.66
C ILE A 159 -11.11 1.85 -2.84
N TRP A 160 -10.05 1.85 -3.65
CA TRP A 160 -9.90 2.78 -4.77
C TRP A 160 -10.06 2.13 -6.15
N LEU A 161 -9.74 0.85 -6.28
CA LEU A 161 -9.74 0.14 -7.57
C LEU A 161 -10.91 -0.84 -7.74
N GLY A 162 -11.66 -1.14 -6.67
CA GLY A 162 -12.76 -2.10 -6.67
C GLY A 162 -13.99 -1.63 -7.47
N ASP A 163 -15.04 -2.47 -7.47
CA ASP A 163 -16.29 -2.20 -8.20
C ASP A 163 -17.10 -1.05 -7.60
N VAL A 164 -16.94 -0.81 -6.29
CA VAL A 164 -17.57 0.31 -5.57
C VAL A 164 -16.47 1.19 -4.98
N PRO A 165 -15.72 1.93 -5.81
CA PRO A 165 -14.56 2.69 -5.34
C PRO A 165 -14.95 3.90 -4.48
N ALA A 166 -13.97 4.46 -3.78
CA ALA A 166 -14.14 5.69 -3.02
C ALA A 166 -14.61 6.84 -3.93
N GLN A 167 -14.14 6.89 -5.17
CA GLN A 167 -14.60 7.83 -6.22
C GLN A 167 -14.21 7.28 -7.59
N GLU A 168 -15.17 7.24 -8.53
CA GLU A 168 -14.96 6.67 -9.86
C GLU A 168 -13.91 7.46 -10.68
N SER A 169 -13.97 8.78 -10.67
CA SER A 169 -12.98 9.60 -11.39
C SER A 169 -11.56 9.43 -10.83
N LEU A 170 -11.39 9.19 -9.53
CA LEU A 170 -10.09 8.87 -8.94
C LEU A 170 -9.59 7.50 -9.42
N LYS A 171 -10.46 6.48 -9.44
CA LYS A 171 -10.12 5.15 -9.99
C LYS A 171 -9.64 5.27 -11.44
N GLN A 172 -10.37 6.01 -12.28
CA GLN A 172 -9.98 6.24 -13.67
C GLN A 172 -8.61 6.92 -13.78
N SER A 173 -8.34 7.94 -12.95
CA SER A 173 -7.03 8.63 -12.92
C SER A 173 -5.89 7.72 -12.48
N LEU A 174 -6.12 6.81 -11.51
CA LEU A 174 -5.14 5.83 -11.06
C LEU A 174 -4.83 4.78 -12.13
N LEU A 175 -5.79 4.47 -13.00
CA LEU A 175 -5.69 3.49 -14.08
C LEU A 175 -5.34 4.12 -15.44
N ALA A 176 -5.30 5.44 -15.54
CA ALA A 176 -4.91 6.11 -16.78
C ALA A 176 -3.47 5.72 -17.14
N THR A 177 -3.27 5.24 -18.37
CA THR A 177 -1.93 5.03 -18.91
C THR A 177 -1.34 6.39 -19.25
N PRO A 178 -0.10 6.70 -18.83
CA PRO A 178 0.58 7.93 -19.21
C PRO A 178 0.75 8.03 -20.72
#